data_e97e227fb17d3befb04ada5b1e24780f
#
_entry.id   e97e227fb17d3befb04ada5b1e24780f
#
_cell.length_a   1.000
_cell.length_b   1.000
_cell.length_c   1.000
_cell.angle_alpha   90.00
_cell.angle_beta   90.00
_cell.angle_gamma   90.00
#
_symmetry.space_group_name_H-M   'P 1'
#
loop_
_entity.id
_entity.type
_entity.pdbx_description
1 polymer ?
#
loop_
_entity_poly.entity_id
_entity_poly.type
_entity_poly.pdbx_seq_one_letter_code
_entity_poly.pdbx_strand_id
1 'polypeptide(L)'
;SFPTRRSSDLRRPAVRLRTLRRDDYPALIEILRRTWYSEWSGGQEADGDCSRQLAEADFHSCLARSSEATVAVLHGRPVGVILARVDINVPKRLCLLPNRHHRHIIRALFPLLFSTAGRSGIAEMLRINRVDRRLIRGAKNRYDAEVTLFLVDERIRGGGVGGFLFDDLLERFRRVGVRRYYLFTDTGCNVSFYTRRGLTHRREEKVEWDDGGSTVFYLEEGMV
;
A
#
# COMPACT_ATOMS: atom_id res chain seq x y z
N SER A 1 47.72 21.62 -21.62
CA SER A 1 47.00 20.82 -20.62
C SER A 1 45.51 20.91 -20.89
N PHE A 2 44.94 19.85 -21.45
CA PHE A 2 43.48 19.74 -21.64
C PHE A 2 42.86 19.14 -20.35
N PRO A 3 41.75 19.68 -19.81
CA PRO A 3 41.11 19.08 -18.67
C PRO A 3 40.33 17.84 -19.12
N THR A 4 40.70 16.69 -18.62
CA THR A 4 40.00 15.43 -18.75
C THR A 4 38.60 15.57 -18.13
N ARG A 5 37.56 15.61 -18.98
CA ARG A 5 36.18 15.50 -18.59
C ARG A 5 35.95 14.15 -17.91
N ARG A 6 35.71 14.15 -16.61
CA ARG A 6 35.26 12.96 -15.89
C ARG A 6 33.93 12.48 -16.46
N SER A 7 34.00 11.38 -17.17
CA SER A 7 32.86 10.60 -17.66
C SER A 7 32.23 9.81 -16.50
N SER A 8 31.41 10.44 -15.68
CA SER A 8 30.66 9.79 -14.60
C SER A 8 29.22 10.30 -14.48
N ASP A 9 28.64 10.73 -15.60
CA ASP A 9 27.20 10.90 -15.71
C ASP A 9 26.56 9.63 -16.33
N LEU A 10 26.71 8.50 -15.61
CA LEU A 10 25.77 7.40 -15.74
C LEU A 10 24.44 7.93 -15.24
N ARG A 11 23.60 8.43 -16.15
CA ARG A 11 22.23 8.88 -15.87
C ARG A 11 21.54 7.78 -15.11
N ARG A 12 21.35 7.98 -13.78
CA ARG A 12 20.44 7.16 -13.01
C ARG A 12 19.10 7.19 -13.76
N PRO A 13 18.52 6.05 -14.09
CA PRO A 13 17.27 6.03 -14.82
C PRO A 13 16.25 6.88 -14.08
N ALA A 14 15.74 7.92 -14.75
CA ALA A 14 14.88 8.91 -14.12
C ALA A 14 13.53 8.26 -13.80
N VAL A 15 13.28 8.04 -12.50
CA VAL A 15 11.96 7.68 -12.01
C VAL A 15 11.02 8.87 -12.26
N ARG A 16 9.87 8.61 -12.86
CA ARG A 16 8.83 9.62 -13.09
C ARG A 16 7.61 9.30 -12.23
N LEU A 17 7.06 10.32 -11.60
CA LEU A 17 5.78 10.22 -10.91
C LEU A 17 4.66 10.72 -11.83
N ARG A 18 3.52 10.04 -11.78
CA ARG A 18 2.30 10.44 -12.47
C ARG A 18 1.07 9.87 -11.79
N THR A 19 -0.08 10.36 -12.16
CA THR A 19 -1.35 9.78 -11.74
C THR A 19 -1.47 8.33 -12.22
N LEU A 20 -2.01 7.49 -11.34
CA LEU A 20 -2.28 6.07 -11.59
C LEU A 20 -3.26 5.87 -12.76
N ARG A 21 -2.98 4.92 -13.64
CA ARG A 21 -3.81 4.53 -14.77
C ARG A 21 -4.27 3.09 -14.63
N ARG A 22 -5.34 2.71 -15.30
CA ARG A 22 -5.83 1.32 -15.27
C ARG A 22 -4.82 0.31 -15.80
N ASP A 23 -4.06 0.70 -16.82
CA ASP A 23 -3.03 -0.15 -17.42
C ASP A 23 -1.87 -0.46 -16.47
N ASP A 24 -1.75 0.26 -15.35
CA ASP A 24 -0.75 0.01 -14.32
C ASP A 24 -1.17 -1.12 -13.37
N TYR A 25 -2.48 -1.39 -13.26
CA TYR A 25 -3.02 -2.31 -12.25
C TYR A 25 -2.39 -3.70 -12.30
N PRO A 26 -2.27 -4.36 -13.47
CA PRO A 26 -1.71 -5.72 -13.50
C PRO A 26 -0.28 -5.79 -12.95
N ALA A 27 0.56 -4.80 -13.26
CA ALA A 27 1.93 -4.75 -12.77
C ALA A 27 1.99 -4.48 -11.25
N LEU A 28 1.14 -3.57 -10.75
CA LEU A 28 1.09 -3.22 -9.33
C LEU A 28 0.48 -4.35 -8.49
N ILE A 29 -0.54 -5.03 -8.98
CA ILE A 29 -1.12 -6.22 -8.34
C ILE A 29 -0.06 -7.33 -8.24
N GLU A 30 0.75 -7.52 -9.28
CA GLU A 30 1.82 -8.50 -9.24
C GLU A 30 2.94 -8.12 -8.25
N ILE A 31 3.28 -6.83 -8.12
CA ILE A 31 4.21 -6.37 -7.08
C ILE A 31 3.61 -6.62 -5.70
N LEU A 32 2.34 -6.28 -5.49
CA LEU A 32 1.62 -6.52 -4.24
C LEU A 32 1.58 -8.00 -3.87
N ARG A 33 1.23 -8.87 -4.85
CA ARG A 33 1.21 -10.31 -4.69
C ARG A 33 2.55 -10.85 -4.19
N ARG A 34 3.66 -10.46 -4.82
CA ARG A 34 5.00 -10.91 -4.42
C ARG A 34 5.42 -10.37 -3.06
N THR A 35 4.95 -9.18 -2.68
CA THR A 35 5.36 -8.54 -1.43
C THR A 35 4.63 -9.14 -0.22
N TRP A 36 3.31 -9.42 -0.32
CA TRP A 36 2.52 -9.83 0.84
C TRP A 36 1.75 -11.15 0.67
N TYR A 37 1.68 -11.70 -0.54
CA TYR A 37 0.92 -12.90 -0.83
C TYR A 37 1.75 -14.03 -1.41
N SER A 38 3.09 -13.93 -1.37
CA SER A 38 4.00 -14.94 -1.94
C SER A 38 3.92 -16.29 -1.23
N GLU A 39 3.73 -16.28 0.08
CA GLU A 39 3.66 -17.49 0.93
C GLU A 39 2.36 -18.28 0.73
N TRP A 40 1.32 -17.63 0.19
CA TRP A 40 0.06 -18.26 -0.18
C TRP A 40 0.16 -19.11 -1.45
N SER A 41 1.32 -19.16 -2.07
CA SER A 41 1.64 -20.02 -3.20
C SER A 41 2.06 -21.41 -2.69
N GLY A 42 1.25 -22.02 -1.83
CA GLY A 42 1.50 -23.36 -1.29
C GLY A 42 1.61 -24.42 -2.38
N GLY A 43 2.80 -24.79 -2.76
CA GLY A 43 3.27 -26.04 -3.33
C GLY A 43 2.57 -26.72 -4.52
N GLN A 44 1.42 -26.23 -4.99
CA GLN A 44 0.69 -26.77 -6.15
C GLN A 44 0.22 -25.63 -7.07
N GLU A 45 0.26 -25.84 -8.37
CA GLU A 45 -0.08 -24.85 -9.42
C GLU A 45 -1.47 -24.20 -9.28
N ALA A 46 -2.39 -24.83 -8.54
CA ALA A 46 -3.71 -24.29 -8.23
C ALA A 46 -3.70 -23.09 -7.27
N ASP A 47 -2.67 -22.91 -6.45
CA ASP A 47 -2.61 -21.87 -5.41
C ASP A 47 -2.06 -20.54 -5.92
N GLY A 48 -1.39 -20.49 -7.06
CA GLY A 48 -0.94 -19.25 -7.70
C GLY A 48 -2.10 -18.32 -8.06
N ASP A 49 -3.27 -18.87 -8.35
CA ASP A 49 -4.47 -18.10 -8.67
C ASP A 49 -5.10 -17.49 -7.39
N CYS A 50 -5.05 -18.22 -6.27
CA CYS A 50 -5.51 -17.73 -4.96
C CYS A 50 -4.73 -16.49 -4.51
N SER A 51 -3.40 -16.55 -4.52
CA SER A 51 -2.49 -15.46 -4.18
C SER A 51 -2.75 -14.22 -5.04
N ARG A 52 -2.97 -14.39 -6.34
CA ARG A 52 -3.28 -13.30 -7.26
C ARG A 52 -4.65 -12.69 -6.99
N GLN A 53 -5.67 -13.50 -6.75
CA GLN A 53 -7.03 -13.03 -6.45
C GLN A 53 -7.10 -12.26 -5.14
N LEU A 54 -6.38 -12.70 -4.10
CA LEU A 54 -6.26 -11.97 -2.83
C LEU A 54 -5.58 -10.61 -3.04
N ALA A 55 -4.46 -10.58 -3.78
CA ALA A 55 -3.77 -9.33 -4.09
C ALA A 55 -4.62 -8.38 -4.95
N GLU A 56 -5.41 -8.90 -5.90
CA GLU A 56 -6.35 -8.10 -6.70
C GLU A 56 -7.45 -7.50 -5.80
N ALA A 57 -8.03 -8.30 -4.92
CA ALA A 57 -9.07 -7.85 -3.99
C ALA A 57 -8.53 -6.77 -3.04
N ASP A 58 -7.35 -6.94 -2.49
CA ASP A 58 -6.71 -5.98 -1.59
C ASP A 58 -6.37 -4.67 -2.32
N PHE A 59 -5.73 -4.74 -3.49
CA PHE A 59 -5.42 -3.57 -4.31
C PHE A 59 -6.69 -2.75 -4.63
N HIS A 60 -7.77 -3.41 -5.07
CA HIS A 60 -9.03 -2.74 -5.33
C HIS A 60 -9.71 -2.24 -4.05
N SER A 61 -9.52 -2.88 -2.91
CA SER A 61 -10.00 -2.41 -1.60
C SER A 61 -9.30 -1.10 -1.20
N CYS A 62 -8.00 -1.01 -1.40
CA CYS A 62 -7.23 0.22 -1.20
C CYS A 62 -7.69 1.33 -2.15
N LEU A 63 -7.86 1.04 -3.45
CA LEU A 63 -8.37 2.00 -4.43
C LEU A 63 -9.78 2.48 -4.12
N ALA A 64 -10.66 1.58 -3.64
CA ALA A 64 -12.04 1.92 -3.30
C ALA A 64 -12.13 2.99 -2.21
N ARG A 65 -11.12 3.06 -1.34
CA ARG A 65 -11.05 4.00 -0.20
C ARG A 65 -10.20 5.23 -0.48
N SER A 66 -9.49 5.29 -1.62
CA SER A 66 -8.52 6.35 -1.92
C SER A 66 -9.12 7.45 -2.78
N SER A 67 -8.72 8.69 -2.52
CA SER A 67 -8.98 9.86 -3.35
C SER A 67 -7.75 10.32 -4.13
N GLU A 68 -6.54 9.95 -3.67
CA GLU A 68 -5.26 10.29 -4.29
C GLU A 68 -4.53 9.02 -4.70
N ALA A 69 -3.89 9.03 -5.87
CA ALA A 69 -3.18 7.87 -6.41
C ALA A 69 -2.02 8.32 -7.30
N THR A 70 -0.78 8.10 -6.84
CA THR A 70 0.44 8.39 -7.59
C THR A 70 1.23 7.11 -7.85
N VAL A 71 1.67 6.91 -9.08
CA VAL A 71 2.51 5.79 -9.51
C VAL A 71 3.92 6.28 -9.86
N ALA A 72 4.92 5.54 -9.40
CA ALA A 72 6.30 5.68 -9.84
C ALA A 72 6.55 4.77 -11.04
N VAL A 73 7.10 5.35 -12.12
CA VAL A 73 7.40 4.66 -13.37
C VAL A 73 8.89 4.74 -13.66
N LEU A 74 9.49 3.60 -13.93
CA LEU A 74 10.89 3.44 -14.31
C LEU A 74 10.96 2.71 -15.66
N HIS A 75 11.62 3.32 -16.66
CA HIS A 75 11.69 2.78 -18.03
C HIS A 75 10.31 2.38 -18.61
N GLY A 76 9.29 3.20 -18.35
CA GLY A 76 7.92 2.94 -18.82
C GLY A 76 7.12 1.92 -18.02
N ARG A 77 7.71 1.27 -17.00
CA ARG A 77 7.04 0.25 -16.16
C ARG A 77 6.69 0.78 -14.78
N PRO A 78 5.50 0.51 -14.26
CA PRO A 78 5.16 0.80 -12.87
C PRO A 78 6.06 0.02 -11.92
N VAL A 79 6.64 0.72 -10.94
CA VAL A 79 7.58 0.15 -9.98
C VAL A 79 7.23 0.47 -8.53
N GLY A 80 6.18 1.27 -8.32
CA GLY A 80 5.65 1.58 -7.00
C GLY A 80 4.42 2.45 -7.11
N VAL A 81 3.64 2.47 -6.04
CA VAL A 81 2.40 3.25 -5.94
C VAL A 81 2.22 3.75 -4.52
N ILE A 82 1.67 4.94 -4.39
CA ILE A 82 1.15 5.43 -3.12
C ILE A 82 -0.30 5.87 -3.32
N LEU A 83 -1.16 5.35 -2.46
CA LEU A 83 -2.59 5.66 -2.44
C LEU A 83 -2.92 6.33 -1.11
N ALA A 84 -3.76 7.36 -1.15
CA ALA A 84 -4.20 8.02 0.06
C ALA A 84 -5.66 8.44 -0.04
N ARG A 85 -6.30 8.56 1.13
CA ARG A 85 -7.60 9.17 1.29
C ARG A 85 -7.44 10.49 2.02
N VAL A 86 -8.03 11.55 1.49
CA VAL A 86 -8.14 12.85 2.15
C VAL A 86 -9.58 13.02 2.65
N ASP A 87 -9.73 13.25 3.94
CA ASP A 87 -11.04 13.35 4.62
C ASP A 87 -11.47 14.82 4.87
N ILE A 88 -10.69 15.81 4.43
CA ILE A 88 -10.98 17.23 4.58
C ILE A 88 -12.17 17.60 3.69
N ASN A 89 -13.20 18.19 4.29
CA ASN A 89 -14.40 18.70 3.60
C ASN A 89 -15.18 17.63 2.79
N VAL A 90 -14.91 16.35 3.00
CA VAL A 90 -15.64 15.28 2.34
C VAL A 90 -16.80 14.84 3.25
N PRO A 91 -18.07 14.87 2.79
CA PRO A 91 -19.16 14.32 3.55
C PRO A 91 -18.93 12.83 3.83
N LYS A 92 -18.92 12.44 5.11
CA LYS A 92 -18.66 11.04 5.55
C LYS A 92 -19.54 10.00 4.84
N ARG A 93 -20.70 10.40 4.33
CA ARG A 93 -21.62 9.54 3.58
C ARG A 93 -21.11 9.16 2.19
N LEU A 94 -20.25 9.98 1.57
CA LEU A 94 -19.75 9.72 0.21
C LEU A 94 -18.72 8.59 0.18
N CYS A 95 -17.96 8.42 1.27
CA CYS A 95 -16.95 7.35 1.38
C CYS A 95 -17.54 5.95 1.54
N LEU A 96 -18.86 5.84 1.80
CA LEU A 96 -19.56 4.57 2.00
C LEU A 96 -20.30 4.09 0.74
N LEU A 97 -20.36 4.89 -0.31
CA LEU A 97 -21.05 4.52 -1.53
C LEU A 97 -20.27 3.46 -2.32
N PRO A 98 -20.94 2.41 -2.81
CA PRO A 98 -20.31 1.44 -3.70
C PRO A 98 -19.75 2.13 -4.93
N ASN A 99 -18.48 1.89 -5.21
CA ASN A 99 -17.82 2.38 -6.41
C ASN A 99 -17.43 1.21 -7.34
N ARG A 100 -16.90 1.53 -8.51
CA ARG A 100 -16.49 0.52 -9.52
C ARG A 100 -15.56 -0.57 -8.99
N HIS A 101 -14.75 -0.26 -7.98
CA HIS A 101 -13.77 -1.20 -7.41
C HIS A 101 -14.44 -2.33 -6.61
N HIS A 102 -15.61 -2.10 -6.01
CA HIS A 102 -16.35 -3.14 -5.30
C HIS A 102 -16.71 -4.34 -6.20
N ARG A 103 -17.00 -4.11 -7.47
CA ARG A 103 -17.25 -5.20 -8.42
C ARG A 103 -16.00 -6.05 -8.66
N HIS A 104 -14.83 -5.43 -8.72
CA HIS A 104 -13.56 -6.16 -8.84
C HIS A 104 -13.26 -6.95 -7.57
N ILE A 105 -13.48 -6.37 -6.39
CA ILE A 105 -13.32 -7.06 -5.11
C ILE A 105 -14.21 -8.31 -5.06
N ILE A 106 -15.50 -8.16 -5.37
CA ILE A 106 -16.44 -9.30 -5.36
C ILE A 106 -16.00 -10.36 -6.37
N ARG A 107 -15.63 -9.96 -7.59
CA ARG A 107 -15.17 -10.89 -8.62
C ARG A 107 -13.92 -11.65 -8.22
N ALA A 108 -12.98 -10.99 -7.55
CA ALA A 108 -11.75 -11.62 -7.08
C ALA A 108 -12.00 -12.55 -5.89
N LEU A 109 -12.85 -12.17 -4.93
CA LEU A 109 -13.09 -12.95 -3.73
C LEU A 109 -14.07 -14.12 -3.96
N PHE A 110 -15.00 -14.01 -4.91
CA PHE A 110 -16.05 -15.01 -5.10
C PHE A 110 -15.49 -16.41 -5.37
N PRO A 111 -14.54 -16.64 -6.29
CA PRO A 111 -13.96 -17.97 -6.52
C PRO A 111 -13.25 -18.54 -5.29
N LEU A 112 -12.63 -17.68 -4.46
CA LEU A 112 -11.91 -18.07 -3.26
C LEU A 112 -12.80 -18.73 -2.20
N LEU A 113 -14.11 -18.48 -2.21
CA LEU A 113 -15.06 -19.10 -1.29
C LEU A 113 -15.17 -20.60 -1.47
N PHE A 114 -14.82 -21.12 -2.64
CA PHE A 114 -14.95 -22.54 -3.00
C PHE A 114 -13.70 -23.37 -2.73
N SER A 115 -12.59 -22.75 -2.29
CA SER A 115 -11.37 -23.46 -1.90
C SER A 115 -11.04 -23.24 -0.41
N THR A 116 -10.38 -24.22 0.19
CA THR A 116 -9.95 -24.10 1.60
C THR A 116 -8.91 -23.00 1.75
N ALA A 117 -7.90 -22.98 0.88
CA ALA A 117 -6.87 -21.94 0.86
C ALA A 117 -7.47 -20.54 0.67
N GLY A 118 -8.43 -20.40 -0.27
CA GLY A 118 -9.11 -19.14 -0.50
C GLY A 118 -9.90 -18.63 0.70
N ARG A 119 -10.65 -19.49 1.37
CA ARG A 119 -11.37 -19.13 2.60
C ARG A 119 -10.42 -18.73 3.72
N SER A 120 -9.29 -19.42 3.87
CA SER A 120 -8.25 -19.07 4.84
C SER A 120 -7.66 -17.69 4.55
N GLY A 121 -7.29 -17.42 3.29
CA GLY A 121 -6.77 -16.10 2.90
C GLY A 121 -7.77 -14.95 3.10
N ILE A 122 -9.06 -15.18 2.79
CA ILE A 122 -10.11 -14.21 3.10
C ILE A 122 -10.22 -13.97 4.61
N ALA A 123 -10.17 -15.03 5.42
CA ALA A 123 -10.26 -14.92 6.88
C ALA A 123 -9.11 -14.11 7.45
N GLU A 124 -7.89 -14.32 6.96
CA GLU A 124 -6.70 -13.56 7.34
C GLU A 124 -6.81 -12.10 6.94
N MET A 125 -7.18 -11.79 5.69
CA MET A 125 -7.40 -10.43 5.23
C MET A 125 -8.45 -9.71 6.11
N LEU A 126 -9.53 -10.39 6.51
CA LEU A 126 -10.53 -9.85 7.42
C LEU A 126 -9.99 -9.68 8.84
N ARG A 127 -9.08 -10.55 9.29
CA ARG A 127 -8.42 -10.45 10.60
C ARG A 127 -7.54 -9.20 10.64
N ILE A 128 -6.70 -8.96 9.63
CA ILE A 128 -5.87 -7.76 9.49
C ILE A 128 -6.74 -6.50 9.50
N ASN A 129 -7.80 -6.46 8.69
CA ASN A 129 -8.73 -5.33 8.67
C ASN A 129 -9.40 -5.05 10.04
N ARG A 130 -9.63 -6.08 10.87
CA ARG A 130 -10.15 -5.89 12.24
C ARG A 130 -9.09 -5.30 13.16
N VAL A 131 -7.82 -5.69 13.02
CA VAL A 131 -6.68 -5.11 13.75
C VAL A 131 -6.58 -3.62 13.45
N ASP A 132 -6.54 -3.24 12.17
CA ASP A 132 -6.48 -1.84 11.75
C ASP A 132 -7.63 -1.00 12.33
N ARG A 133 -8.86 -1.55 12.30
CA ARG A 133 -10.02 -0.88 12.90
C ARG A 133 -9.90 -0.73 14.42
N ARG A 134 -9.24 -1.67 15.13
CA ARG A 134 -8.99 -1.54 16.57
C ARG A 134 -7.93 -0.49 16.85
N LEU A 135 -6.85 -0.49 16.07
CA LEU A 135 -5.76 0.48 16.20
C LEU A 135 -6.25 1.93 16.02
N ILE A 136 -7.14 2.19 15.07
CA ILE A 136 -7.68 3.55 14.81
C ILE A 136 -8.89 3.90 15.68
N ARG A 137 -9.44 2.97 16.46
CA ARG A 137 -10.66 3.18 17.23
C ARG A 137 -10.56 4.40 18.16
N GLY A 138 -11.53 5.31 18.05
CA GLY A 138 -11.62 6.54 18.82
C GLY A 138 -10.62 7.64 18.41
N ALA A 139 -9.75 7.38 17.42
CA ALA A 139 -8.77 8.36 16.96
C ALA A 139 -9.02 8.88 15.54
N LYS A 140 -9.86 8.22 14.75
CA LYS A 140 -10.08 8.52 13.33
C LYS A 140 -10.40 10.01 13.04
N ASN A 141 -11.15 10.66 13.90
CA ASN A 141 -11.54 12.07 13.71
C ASN A 141 -10.40 13.06 14.00
N ARG A 142 -9.22 12.59 14.42
CA ARG A 142 -8.03 13.43 14.69
C ARG A 142 -7.18 13.60 13.42
N TYR A 143 -7.46 12.84 12.37
CA TYR A 143 -6.68 12.77 11.16
C TYR A 143 -7.47 13.34 9.98
N ASP A 144 -6.77 14.03 9.14
CA ASP A 144 -7.25 14.65 7.91
C ASP A 144 -7.09 13.72 6.70
N ALA A 145 -6.18 12.75 6.80
CA ALA A 145 -5.89 11.80 5.73
C ALA A 145 -5.39 10.43 6.25
N GLU A 146 -5.48 9.43 5.37
CA GLU A 146 -4.94 8.08 5.55
C GLU A 146 -4.09 7.71 4.33
N VAL A 147 -2.88 7.19 4.53
CA VAL A 147 -2.16 6.48 3.47
C VAL A 147 -2.70 5.06 3.43
N THR A 148 -3.45 4.72 2.38
CA THR A 148 -4.19 3.46 2.28
C THR A 148 -3.38 2.32 1.67
N LEU A 149 -2.35 2.65 0.89
CA LEU A 149 -1.37 1.72 0.34
C LEU A 149 -0.07 2.46 0.02
N PHE A 150 1.04 1.90 0.43
CA PHE A 150 2.37 2.35 -0.01
C PHE A 150 3.22 1.14 -0.39
N LEU A 151 3.46 0.98 -1.67
CA LEU A 151 4.09 -0.19 -2.27
C LEU A 151 5.22 0.23 -3.20
N VAL A 152 6.38 -0.41 -3.06
CA VAL A 152 7.53 -0.26 -3.96
C VAL A 152 8.10 -1.64 -4.25
N ASP A 153 8.35 -1.92 -5.52
CA ASP A 153 8.96 -3.17 -5.97
C ASP A 153 10.28 -3.42 -5.21
N GLU A 154 10.38 -4.55 -4.54
CA GLU A 154 11.54 -4.91 -3.73
C GLU A 154 12.84 -4.92 -4.53
N ARG A 155 12.78 -5.26 -5.81
CA ARG A 155 13.94 -5.34 -6.72
C ARG A 155 14.61 -3.99 -6.96
N ILE A 156 13.93 -2.88 -6.65
CA ILE A 156 14.44 -1.52 -6.80
C ILE A 156 14.50 -0.76 -5.47
N ARG A 157 14.28 -1.43 -4.35
CA ARG A 157 14.44 -0.84 -3.01
C ARG A 157 15.85 -0.30 -2.84
N GLY A 158 16.02 0.75 -2.06
CA GLY A 158 17.31 1.44 -1.89
C GLY A 158 17.59 2.52 -2.94
N GLY A 159 16.86 2.53 -4.08
CA GLY A 159 17.00 3.54 -5.14
C GLY A 159 16.30 4.87 -4.89
N GLY A 160 15.75 5.12 -3.69
CA GLY A 160 15.08 6.38 -3.35
C GLY A 160 13.65 6.53 -3.86
N VAL A 161 13.11 5.55 -4.60
CA VAL A 161 11.77 5.60 -5.21
C VAL A 161 10.68 5.80 -4.16
N GLY A 162 10.75 5.07 -3.04
CA GLY A 162 9.80 5.21 -1.94
C GLY A 162 9.84 6.60 -1.33
N GLY A 163 11.05 7.15 -1.16
CA GLY A 163 11.21 8.53 -0.70
C GLY A 163 10.52 9.52 -1.62
N PHE A 164 10.75 9.38 -2.91
CA PHE A 164 10.19 10.28 -3.92
C PHE A 164 8.65 10.24 -3.99
N LEU A 165 8.05 9.03 -3.91
CA LEU A 165 6.59 8.86 -3.82
C LEU A 165 6.01 9.50 -2.55
N PHE A 166 6.68 9.29 -1.42
CA PHE A 166 6.20 9.79 -0.14
C PHE A 166 6.29 11.31 -0.03
N ASP A 167 7.38 11.90 -0.55
CA ASP A 167 7.58 13.36 -0.59
C ASP A 167 6.55 14.05 -1.50
N ASP A 168 6.24 13.46 -2.68
CA ASP A 168 5.17 13.95 -3.57
C ASP A 168 3.80 13.92 -2.88
N LEU A 169 3.51 12.85 -2.13
CA LEU A 169 2.26 12.77 -1.37
C LEU A 169 2.18 13.85 -0.29
N LEU A 170 3.24 14.07 0.48
CA LEU A 170 3.26 15.11 1.52
C LEU A 170 3.09 16.52 0.92
N GLU A 171 3.68 16.78 -0.24
CA GLU A 171 3.48 18.05 -0.93
C GLU A 171 2.02 18.24 -1.37
N ARG A 172 1.36 17.17 -1.86
CA ARG A 172 -0.07 17.21 -2.17
C ARG A 172 -0.91 17.44 -0.92
N PHE A 173 -0.59 16.79 0.18
CA PHE A 173 -1.24 16.98 1.46
C PHE A 173 -1.16 18.44 1.93
N ARG A 174 0.01 19.07 1.81
CA ARG A 174 0.19 20.51 2.13
C ARG A 174 -0.75 21.38 1.29
N ARG A 175 -0.81 21.14 -0.02
CA ARG A 175 -1.64 21.95 -0.94
C ARG A 175 -3.12 21.89 -0.63
N VAL A 176 -3.61 20.77 -0.10
CA VAL A 176 -5.03 20.61 0.26
C VAL A 176 -5.32 20.86 1.74
N GLY A 177 -4.30 21.24 2.54
CA GLY A 177 -4.45 21.63 3.94
C GLY A 177 -4.54 20.47 4.93
N VAL A 178 -4.06 19.26 4.57
CA VAL A 178 -3.88 18.16 5.52
C VAL A 178 -2.82 18.56 6.54
N ARG A 179 -3.13 18.41 7.83
CA ARG A 179 -2.19 18.66 8.94
C ARG A 179 -1.69 17.37 9.56
N ARG A 180 -2.59 16.40 9.72
CA ARG A 180 -2.30 15.10 10.35
C ARG A 180 -2.79 13.97 9.48
N TYR A 181 -1.94 12.97 9.29
CA TYR A 181 -2.29 11.75 8.58
C TYR A 181 -1.81 10.53 9.36
N TYR A 182 -2.34 9.39 9.01
CA TYR A 182 -1.92 8.12 9.57
C TYR A 182 -1.74 7.07 8.48
N LEU A 183 -1.05 6.00 8.85
CA LEU A 183 -0.95 4.78 8.07
C LEU A 183 -0.87 3.57 9.00
N PHE A 184 -1.19 2.41 8.45
CA PHE A 184 -0.91 1.14 9.09
C PHE A 184 0.33 0.51 8.47
N THR A 185 1.13 -0.14 9.30
CA THR A 185 2.30 -0.92 8.89
C THR A 185 2.49 -2.08 9.87
N ASP A 186 3.43 -2.95 9.59
CA ASP A 186 3.69 -4.13 10.42
C ASP A 186 5.19 -4.48 10.44
N THR A 187 5.55 -5.51 11.22
CA THR A 187 6.93 -5.98 11.37
C THR A 187 7.53 -6.57 10.09
N GLY A 188 6.72 -6.95 9.10
CA GLY A 188 7.19 -7.37 7.76
C GLY A 188 7.58 -6.21 6.85
N CYS A 189 7.21 -4.97 7.25
CA CYS A 189 7.49 -3.76 6.51
C CYS A 189 8.76 -3.05 7.00
N ASN A 190 9.25 -2.08 6.20
CA ASN A 190 10.40 -1.24 6.61
C ASN A 190 9.94 -0.10 7.55
N VAL A 191 9.65 -0.43 8.82
CA VAL A 191 9.19 0.54 9.84
C VAL A 191 10.19 1.70 10.00
N SER A 192 11.50 1.43 9.87
CA SER A 192 12.54 2.47 9.99
C SER A 192 12.45 3.55 8.89
N PHE A 193 11.79 3.27 7.77
CA PHE A 193 11.51 4.27 6.74
C PHE A 193 10.61 5.39 7.29
N TYR A 194 9.58 5.03 8.03
CA TYR A 194 8.63 5.97 8.62
C TYR A 194 9.23 6.77 9.77
N THR A 195 9.98 6.10 10.67
CA THR A 195 10.68 6.76 11.78
C THR A 195 11.66 7.82 11.29
N ARG A 196 12.47 7.52 10.24
CA ARG A 196 13.39 8.50 9.64
C ARG A 196 12.69 9.69 8.98
N ARG A 197 11.39 9.59 8.69
CA ARG A 197 10.56 10.66 8.14
C ARG A 197 9.76 11.39 9.19
N GLY A 198 10.04 11.14 10.48
CA GLY A 198 9.42 11.83 11.60
C GLY A 198 8.01 11.33 11.94
N LEU A 199 7.58 10.17 11.42
CA LEU A 199 6.33 9.58 11.87
C LEU A 199 6.51 9.06 13.29
N THR A 200 5.42 9.14 14.06
CA THR A 200 5.37 8.73 15.45
C THR A 200 4.51 7.49 15.60
N HIS A 201 5.08 6.49 16.23
CA HIS A 201 4.35 5.31 16.65
C HIS A 201 3.28 5.65 17.70
N ARG A 202 2.01 5.30 17.44
CA ARG A 202 0.88 5.66 18.32
C ARG A 202 0.27 4.48 19.04
N ARG A 203 0.11 3.38 18.36
CA ARG A 203 -0.47 2.13 18.90
C ARG A 203 0.12 0.95 18.17
N GLU A 204 0.12 -0.18 18.86
CA GLU A 204 0.49 -1.47 18.32
C GLU A 204 -0.47 -2.57 18.76
N GLU A 205 -0.54 -3.63 17.98
CA GLU A 205 -1.26 -4.83 18.32
C GLU A 205 -0.51 -6.05 17.79
N LYS A 206 -0.14 -6.98 18.67
CA LYS A 206 0.47 -8.25 18.29
C LYS A 206 -0.62 -9.25 17.92
N VAL A 207 -0.44 -9.88 16.78
CA VAL A 207 -1.28 -10.97 16.29
C VAL A 207 -0.44 -12.23 16.22
N GLU A 208 -0.93 -13.31 16.82
CA GLU A 208 -0.34 -14.64 16.71
C GLU A 208 -1.09 -15.40 15.62
N TRP A 209 -0.35 -16.04 14.72
CA TRP A 209 -0.90 -16.80 13.59
C TRP A 209 -1.01 -18.28 13.94
N ASP A 210 -1.83 -19.02 13.23
CA ASP A 210 -2.09 -20.44 13.48
C ASP A 210 -0.86 -21.33 13.19
N ASP A 211 0.11 -20.82 12.45
CA ASP A 211 1.42 -21.45 12.16
C ASP A 211 2.45 -21.25 13.28
N GLY A 212 2.08 -20.56 14.36
CA GLY A 212 2.95 -20.20 15.49
C GLY A 212 3.78 -18.92 15.25
N GLY A 213 3.67 -18.30 14.09
CA GLY A 213 4.27 -17.00 13.80
C GLY A 213 3.54 -15.86 14.52
N SER A 214 4.18 -14.70 14.57
CA SER A 214 3.52 -13.49 15.09
C SER A 214 3.92 -12.25 14.29
N THR A 215 2.95 -11.34 14.10
CA THR A 215 3.16 -10.04 13.46
C THR A 215 2.68 -8.95 14.40
N VAL A 216 3.46 -7.88 14.52
CA VAL A 216 3.03 -6.69 15.25
C VAL A 216 2.61 -5.65 14.22
N PHE A 217 1.37 -5.20 14.35
CA PHE A 217 0.77 -4.14 13.54
C PHE A 217 0.89 -2.80 14.25
N TYR A 218 1.17 -1.77 13.51
CA TYR A 218 1.42 -0.42 14.01
C TYR A 218 0.49 0.60 13.38
N LEU A 219 0.05 1.55 14.19
CA LEU A 219 -0.55 2.81 13.73
C LEU A 219 0.53 3.89 13.83
N GLU A 220 0.99 4.36 12.69
CA GLU A 220 1.94 5.45 12.58
C GLU A 220 1.23 6.77 12.24
N GLU A 221 1.61 7.85 12.93
CA GLU A 221 1.09 9.20 12.72
C GLU A 221 2.17 10.10 12.14
N GLY A 222 1.80 10.86 11.10
CA GLY A 222 2.64 11.91 10.54
C GLY A 222 1.96 13.28 10.58
N MET A 223 2.78 14.31 10.62
CA MET A 223 2.37 15.70 10.43
C MET A 223 2.94 16.21 9.10
N VAL A 224 2.23 17.16 8.47
CA VAL A 224 2.60 17.74 7.18
C VAL A 224 3.16 19.14 7.33
#